data_3bda4446eda718e216944adbc22d838c
#
_entry.id   3bda4446eda718e216944adbc22d838c
#
_cell.length_a   1.000
_cell.length_b   1.000
_cell.length_c   1.000
_cell.angle_alpha   90.00
_cell.angle_beta   90.00
_cell.angle_gamma   90.00
#
_symmetry.space_group_name_H-M   'P 1'
#
loop_
_entity.id
_entity.type
_entity.pdbx_description
1 polymer ?
#
loop_
_entity_poly.entity_id
_entity_poly.type
_entity_poly.pdbx_seq_one_letter_code
_entity_poly.pdbx_strand_id
1 'polypeptide(L)'
;MAKKVYLGMIADIMHPGLINIINQGAKYGNVVIGLFTDRAIATHKRLPYLSYEQREIVVRSIQGVSDVVPQDEWSYVPNLLKYKPDYIIHGDDWQEGPDKYIRAEVYKVMEKLGGKVIEIPYTKGITSSGLAKEQESLGTTPEARMKSLRRLITAKPIVRIMESHCGLTGLIIEHTKVEVGSEIREFDGMWASSLTDSTSKGKPDIEAVDLTTRLHDLSDSLEVTTKPVIYDGDTGGKTEHFVFTVRTLERLGVSAVIIEDKVGLKQNSLFGTDAVQTQDTIDGFCSKIRAGKEAQITRDFMIIARVESLIAGKPVEDALERAIAYVAAGADGIMIHSKNKDGMDIKEFCRRFREKDDHTPIVAVPTTYAQFTEAELAEWGINIVIYANHMLRSAYPAMVKCAERILETTRCLEASDEYCMPIKQILNLIPGTQKK
;
A
#
# COMPACT_ATOMS: atom_id res chain seq x y z
N MET A 1 45.02 -11.61 -6.99
CA MET A 1 43.83 -10.78 -7.20
C MET A 1 43.36 -10.24 -5.85
N ALA A 2 42.86 -9.00 -5.79
CA ALA A 2 42.26 -8.50 -4.56
C ALA A 2 41.08 -9.35 -4.16
N LYS A 3 40.92 -9.63 -2.87
CA LYS A 3 39.80 -10.43 -2.34
C LYS A 3 38.50 -9.68 -2.52
N LYS A 4 37.41 -10.41 -2.79
CA LYS A 4 36.06 -9.86 -2.96
C LYS A 4 35.30 -9.91 -1.64
N VAL A 5 34.76 -8.79 -1.22
CA VAL A 5 33.95 -8.62 -0.01
C VAL A 5 32.53 -8.31 -0.42
N TYR A 6 31.55 -9.06 0.05
CA TYR A 6 30.14 -8.82 -0.19
C TYR A 6 29.47 -8.23 1.06
N LEU A 7 28.60 -7.24 0.84
CA LEU A 7 27.86 -6.52 1.87
C LEU A 7 26.42 -6.26 1.37
N GLY A 8 25.41 -6.87 2.01
CA GLY A 8 24.03 -6.58 1.70
C GLY A 8 23.52 -5.38 2.50
N MET A 9 22.82 -4.44 1.85
CA MET A 9 22.22 -3.32 2.56
C MET A 9 21.00 -2.73 1.84
N ILE A 10 20.10 -2.15 2.64
CA ILE A 10 18.95 -1.38 2.13
C ILE A 10 19.37 0.04 1.75
N ALA A 11 20.21 0.67 2.56
CA ALA A 11 20.81 2.01 2.34
C ALA A 11 19.77 3.13 2.11
N ASP A 12 18.62 3.09 2.81
CA ASP A 12 17.60 4.13 2.68
C ASP A 12 18.08 5.46 3.30
N ILE A 13 18.48 5.42 4.56
CA ILE A 13 19.07 6.54 5.26
C ILE A 13 20.52 6.18 5.58
N MET A 14 21.45 6.82 4.89
CA MET A 14 22.87 6.63 5.16
C MET A 14 23.23 7.24 6.51
N HIS A 15 23.85 6.45 7.38
CA HIS A 15 24.26 6.84 8.72
C HIS A 15 25.64 6.29 9.08
N PRO A 16 26.31 6.83 10.11
CA PRO A 16 27.68 6.42 10.47
C PRO A 16 27.89 4.91 10.64
N GLY A 17 26.85 4.18 11.10
CA GLY A 17 26.91 2.72 11.24
C GLY A 17 27.10 1.99 9.91
N LEU A 18 26.39 2.42 8.84
CA LEU A 18 26.56 1.85 7.49
C LEU A 18 27.92 2.23 6.90
N ILE A 19 28.38 3.44 7.10
CA ILE A 19 29.72 3.87 6.66
C ILE A 19 30.80 3.05 7.39
N ASN A 20 30.64 2.82 8.69
CA ASN A 20 31.58 2.02 9.46
C ASN A 20 31.71 0.60 8.90
N ILE A 21 30.59 -0.06 8.60
CA ILE A 21 30.60 -1.44 8.08
C ILE A 21 31.27 -1.52 6.70
N ILE A 22 31.08 -0.51 5.83
CA ILE A 22 31.75 -0.39 4.53
C ILE A 22 33.28 -0.23 4.75
N ASN A 23 33.67 0.68 5.65
CA ASN A 23 35.08 0.91 5.96
C ASN A 23 35.78 -0.31 6.56
N GLN A 24 35.07 -1.08 7.40
CA GLN A 24 35.60 -2.36 7.90
C GLN A 24 35.74 -3.36 6.76
N GLY A 25 34.76 -3.45 5.86
CA GLY A 25 34.80 -4.29 4.66
C GLY A 25 36.00 -3.99 3.77
N ALA A 26 36.30 -2.73 3.54
CA ALA A 26 37.41 -2.31 2.71
C ALA A 26 38.80 -2.79 3.22
N LYS A 27 38.93 -3.13 4.50
CA LYS A 27 40.15 -3.70 5.06
C LYS A 27 40.40 -5.15 4.61
N TYR A 28 39.35 -5.86 4.15
CA TYR A 28 39.43 -7.25 3.71
C TYR A 28 39.56 -7.40 2.19
N GLY A 29 39.18 -6.37 1.41
CA GLY A 29 39.28 -6.41 -0.04
C GLY A 29 38.35 -5.43 -0.75
N ASN A 30 38.06 -5.70 -2.02
CA ASN A 30 37.14 -4.91 -2.84
C ASN A 30 35.69 -5.14 -2.38
N VAL A 31 35.03 -4.07 -1.92
CA VAL A 31 33.68 -4.12 -1.39
C VAL A 31 32.65 -4.03 -2.52
N VAL A 32 31.89 -5.09 -2.66
CA VAL A 32 30.71 -5.15 -3.55
C VAL A 32 29.45 -5.06 -2.67
N ILE A 33 28.64 -4.05 -2.91
CA ILE A 33 27.39 -3.87 -2.18
C ILE A 33 26.24 -4.57 -2.92
N GLY A 34 25.61 -5.54 -2.27
CA GLY A 34 24.31 -6.07 -2.66
C GLY A 34 23.23 -5.11 -2.18
N LEU A 35 22.79 -4.22 -3.05
CA LEU A 35 21.75 -3.25 -2.73
C LEU A 35 20.38 -3.89 -2.93
N PHE A 36 19.61 -4.02 -1.86
CA PHE A 36 18.27 -4.60 -1.94
C PHE A 36 17.37 -3.77 -2.85
N THR A 37 16.75 -4.43 -3.82
CA THR A 37 15.74 -3.80 -4.69
C THR A 37 14.46 -3.50 -3.92
N ASP A 38 13.65 -2.55 -4.42
CA ASP A 38 12.36 -2.23 -3.80
C ASP A 38 11.47 -3.50 -3.72
N ARG A 39 11.54 -4.37 -4.72
CA ARG A 39 10.84 -5.65 -4.72
C ARG A 39 11.27 -6.58 -3.58
N ALA A 40 12.57 -6.74 -3.36
CA ALA A 40 13.09 -7.56 -2.27
C ALA A 40 12.68 -7.01 -0.89
N ILE A 41 12.71 -5.68 -0.72
CA ILE A 41 12.34 -5.03 0.54
C ILE A 41 10.84 -5.14 0.80
N ALA A 42 10.00 -4.96 -0.21
CA ALA A 42 8.55 -4.97 -0.10
C ALA A 42 7.94 -6.28 0.43
N THR A 43 8.69 -7.39 0.36
CA THR A 43 8.26 -8.70 0.90
C THR A 43 8.38 -8.79 2.43
N HIS A 44 9.25 -7.96 3.07
CA HIS A 44 9.58 -8.08 4.48
C HIS A 44 9.44 -6.76 5.26
N LYS A 45 9.56 -5.63 4.58
CA LYS A 45 9.55 -4.29 5.22
C LYS A 45 8.81 -3.29 4.33
N ARG A 46 8.48 -2.13 4.90
CA ARG A 46 8.00 -0.99 4.11
C ARG A 46 9.06 -0.56 3.09
N LEU A 47 8.58 -0.01 1.98
CA LEU A 47 9.46 0.55 0.96
C LEU A 47 10.33 1.66 1.56
N PRO A 48 11.62 1.75 1.17
CA PRO A 48 12.50 2.85 1.50
C PRO A 48 11.93 4.18 1.02
N TYR A 49 12.34 5.27 1.68
CA TYR A 49 12.02 6.62 1.24
C TYR A 49 12.59 6.92 -0.15
N LEU A 50 13.87 6.56 -0.37
CA LEU A 50 14.53 6.66 -1.66
C LEU A 50 14.24 5.43 -2.53
N SER A 51 14.06 5.65 -3.85
CA SER A 51 13.95 4.55 -4.81
C SER A 51 15.27 3.79 -4.93
N TYR A 52 15.23 2.59 -5.53
CA TYR A 52 16.44 1.79 -5.78
C TYR A 52 17.53 2.61 -6.50
N GLU A 53 17.15 3.33 -7.58
CA GLU A 53 18.08 4.12 -8.39
C GLU A 53 18.70 5.26 -7.59
N GLN A 54 17.93 5.92 -6.74
CA GLN A 54 18.42 6.98 -5.86
C GLN A 54 19.39 6.44 -4.82
N ARG A 55 19.06 5.31 -4.20
CA ARG A 55 19.92 4.62 -3.23
C ARG A 55 21.22 4.13 -3.89
N GLU A 56 21.15 3.62 -5.11
CA GLU A 56 22.30 3.17 -5.89
C GLU A 56 23.27 4.31 -6.16
N ILE A 57 22.79 5.48 -6.59
CA ILE A 57 23.62 6.68 -6.80
C ILE A 57 24.37 7.06 -5.53
N VAL A 58 23.67 7.08 -4.39
CA VAL A 58 24.26 7.42 -3.09
C VAL A 58 25.35 6.41 -2.71
N VAL A 59 25.04 5.11 -2.77
CA VAL A 59 25.96 4.04 -2.36
C VAL A 59 27.19 3.98 -3.27
N ARG A 60 27.03 4.12 -4.58
CA ARG A 60 28.16 4.17 -5.52
C ARG A 60 29.11 5.34 -5.26
N SER A 61 28.63 6.42 -4.66
CA SER A 61 29.44 7.61 -4.35
C SER A 61 30.23 7.48 -3.05
N ILE A 62 30.05 6.39 -2.28
CA ILE A 62 30.72 6.21 -0.99
C ILE A 62 32.14 5.69 -1.20
N GLN A 63 33.11 6.35 -0.54
CA GLN A 63 34.46 5.89 -0.54
C GLN A 63 34.58 4.48 0.06
N GLY A 64 35.34 3.61 -0.60
CA GLY A 64 35.53 2.21 -0.18
C GLY A 64 34.56 1.22 -0.87
N VAL A 65 33.54 1.69 -1.54
CA VAL A 65 32.68 0.85 -2.39
C VAL A 65 33.34 0.67 -3.76
N SER A 66 33.54 -0.58 -4.16
CA SER A 66 34.12 -0.94 -5.46
C SER A 66 33.07 -1.19 -6.53
N ASP A 67 31.92 -1.72 -6.15
CA ASP A 67 30.78 -1.95 -7.04
C ASP A 67 29.47 -2.06 -6.27
N VAL A 68 28.34 -1.85 -6.97
CA VAL A 68 26.97 -2.02 -6.44
C VAL A 68 26.20 -2.90 -7.41
N VAL A 69 25.62 -3.96 -6.86
CA VAL A 69 24.85 -4.96 -7.62
C VAL A 69 23.46 -5.11 -7.01
N PRO A 70 22.41 -5.37 -7.82
CA PRO A 70 21.08 -5.58 -7.27
C PRO A 70 21.00 -6.86 -6.45
N GLN A 71 20.27 -6.80 -5.34
CA GLN A 71 19.85 -7.95 -4.55
C GLN A 71 18.32 -8.05 -4.61
N ASP A 72 17.85 -8.96 -5.48
CA ASP A 72 16.45 -9.08 -5.85
C ASP A 72 15.63 -9.93 -4.89
N GLU A 73 16.29 -10.62 -3.97
CA GLU A 73 15.67 -11.47 -2.96
C GLU A 73 16.13 -11.06 -1.56
N TRP A 74 15.28 -11.31 -0.55
CA TRP A 74 15.65 -11.09 0.86
C TRP A 74 16.76 -12.03 1.30
N SER A 75 16.81 -13.25 0.77
CA SER A 75 17.93 -14.19 0.95
C SER A 75 19.19 -13.71 0.22
N TYR A 76 20.33 -13.84 0.87
CA TYR A 76 21.64 -13.55 0.27
C TYR A 76 22.11 -14.65 -0.68
N VAL A 77 21.54 -15.84 -0.59
CA VAL A 77 22.03 -17.07 -1.27
C VAL A 77 22.21 -16.89 -2.77
N PRO A 78 21.26 -16.32 -3.54
CA PRO A 78 21.42 -16.15 -4.99
C PRO A 78 22.64 -15.31 -5.34
N ASN A 79 22.85 -14.20 -4.65
CA ASN A 79 23.97 -13.31 -4.93
C ASN A 79 25.31 -13.91 -4.46
N LEU A 80 25.33 -14.64 -3.34
CA LEU A 80 26.54 -15.33 -2.89
C LEU A 80 26.98 -16.41 -3.88
N LEU A 81 26.07 -17.17 -4.43
CA LEU A 81 26.37 -18.20 -5.46
C LEU A 81 26.82 -17.56 -6.77
N LYS A 82 26.24 -16.42 -7.15
CA LYS A 82 26.57 -15.69 -8.38
C LYS A 82 27.94 -15.01 -8.31
N TYR A 83 28.21 -14.26 -7.24
CA TYR A 83 29.37 -13.41 -7.12
C TYR A 83 30.57 -14.09 -6.43
N LYS A 84 30.33 -15.19 -5.68
CA LYS A 84 31.32 -16.02 -5.00
C LYS A 84 32.36 -15.18 -4.24
N PRO A 85 31.94 -14.39 -3.23
CA PRO A 85 32.89 -13.56 -2.48
C PRO A 85 33.78 -14.38 -1.56
N ASP A 86 35.00 -13.87 -1.29
CA ASP A 86 35.89 -14.42 -0.28
C ASP A 86 35.40 -14.14 1.14
N TYR A 87 34.74 -12.99 1.31
CA TYR A 87 34.16 -12.55 2.58
C TYR A 87 32.76 -12.03 2.38
N ILE A 88 31.86 -12.33 3.30
CA ILE A 88 30.63 -11.59 3.53
C ILE A 88 30.77 -10.88 4.88
N ILE A 89 30.36 -9.61 4.92
CA ILE A 89 30.38 -8.80 6.14
C ILE A 89 28.94 -8.37 6.46
N HIS A 90 28.56 -8.51 7.73
CA HIS A 90 27.28 -8.10 8.25
C HIS A 90 27.41 -7.55 9.67
N GLY A 91 26.44 -6.75 10.12
CA GLY A 91 26.31 -6.42 11.54
C GLY A 91 25.97 -7.67 12.36
N ASP A 92 26.22 -7.63 13.66
CA ASP A 92 25.88 -8.73 14.57
C ASP A 92 24.39 -8.76 14.96
N ASP A 93 23.60 -7.82 14.48
CA ASP A 93 22.16 -7.65 14.72
C ASP A 93 21.27 -8.81 14.20
N TRP A 94 21.76 -9.62 13.25
CA TRP A 94 21.06 -10.80 12.75
C TRP A 94 21.26 -12.09 13.58
N GLN A 95 22.01 -12.01 14.68
CA GLN A 95 22.19 -13.15 15.57
C GLN A 95 20.90 -13.50 16.33
N GLU A 96 20.04 -12.50 16.54
CA GLU A 96 18.76 -12.62 17.20
C GLU A 96 17.66 -12.06 16.31
N GLY A 97 16.40 -12.39 16.60
CA GLY A 97 15.23 -11.86 15.89
C GLY A 97 14.86 -12.59 14.59
N PRO A 98 14.04 -11.98 13.74
CA PRO A 98 13.44 -12.62 12.56
C PRO A 98 14.49 -13.00 11.49
N ASP A 99 15.60 -12.31 11.39
CA ASP A 99 16.63 -12.53 10.37
C ASP A 99 17.64 -13.65 10.74
N LYS A 100 17.46 -14.33 11.87
CA LYS A 100 18.33 -15.42 12.33
C LYS A 100 18.45 -16.57 11.32
N TYR A 101 17.42 -16.88 10.57
CA TYR A 101 17.44 -17.92 9.53
C TYR A 101 18.33 -17.52 8.34
N ILE A 102 18.35 -16.23 7.95
CA ILE A 102 19.24 -15.70 6.91
C ILE A 102 20.70 -15.93 7.28
N ARG A 103 21.05 -15.63 8.53
CA ARG A 103 22.40 -15.89 9.06
C ARG A 103 22.81 -17.36 8.86
N ALA A 104 21.94 -18.29 9.24
CA ALA A 104 22.21 -19.72 9.10
C ALA A 104 22.41 -20.13 7.61
N GLU A 105 21.61 -19.61 6.69
CA GLU A 105 21.76 -19.85 5.25
C GLU A 105 23.09 -19.31 4.72
N VAL A 106 23.47 -18.11 5.12
CA VAL A 106 24.72 -17.47 4.70
C VAL A 106 25.92 -18.27 5.17
N TYR A 107 25.97 -18.68 6.43
CA TYR A 107 27.07 -19.51 6.93
C TYR A 107 27.22 -20.81 6.14
N LYS A 108 26.11 -21.51 5.87
CA LYS A 108 26.07 -22.76 5.11
C LYS A 108 26.58 -22.58 3.66
N VAL A 109 26.23 -21.48 3.02
CA VAL A 109 26.65 -21.20 1.64
C VAL A 109 28.10 -20.77 1.60
N MET A 110 28.55 -19.90 2.52
CA MET A 110 29.94 -19.43 2.56
C MET A 110 30.92 -20.57 2.87
N GLU A 111 30.54 -21.50 3.74
CA GLU A 111 31.33 -22.72 3.99
C GLU A 111 31.54 -23.54 2.70
N LYS A 112 30.46 -23.77 1.92
CA LYS A 112 30.54 -24.45 0.63
C LYS A 112 31.40 -23.74 -0.42
N LEU A 113 31.42 -22.41 -0.39
CA LEU A 113 32.22 -21.58 -1.29
C LEU A 113 33.68 -21.41 -0.83
N GLY A 114 34.04 -21.90 0.36
CA GLY A 114 35.36 -21.70 0.97
C GLY A 114 35.60 -20.24 1.43
N GLY A 115 34.56 -19.47 1.53
CA GLY A 115 34.59 -18.08 2.02
C GLY A 115 34.39 -17.97 3.53
N LYS A 116 34.43 -16.75 4.06
CA LYS A 116 34.26 -16.48 5.50
C LYS A 116 33.18 -15.44 5.75
N VAL A 117 32.46 -15.62 6.85
CA VAL A 117 31.51 -14.63 7.39
C VAL A 117 32.23 -13.81 8.45
N ILE A 118 32.17 -12.49 8.35
CA ILE A 118 32.73 -11.54 9.31
C ILE A 118 31.57 -10.72 9.90
N GLU A 119 31.36 -10.83 11.18
CA GLU A 119 30.33 -10.08 11.91
C GLU A 119 31.00 -8.87 12.60
N ILE A 120 30.46 -7.70 12.34
CA ILE A 120 30.96 -6.43 12.90
C ILE A 120 30.01 -6.00 14.01
N PRO A 121 30.57 -5.66 15.20
CA PRO A 121 29.72 -5.15 16.29
C PRO A 121 28.92 -3.93 15.86
N TYR A 122 27.66 -3.93 16.25
CA TYR A 122 26.71 -2.88 15.89
C TYR A 122 27.15 -1.51 16.44
N THR A 123 27.06 -0.47 15.62
CA THR A 123 27.41 0.89 16.03
C THR A 123 26.30 1.46 16.94
N LYS A 124 26.60 1.61 18.24
CA LYS A 124 25.63 2.10 19.24
C LYS A 124 25.14 3.52 18.92
N GLY A 125 23.86 3.77 19.17
CA GLY A 125 23.26 5.11 19.17
C GLY A 125 22.59 5.53 17.85
N ILE A 126 22.77 4.79 16.76
CA ILE A 126 22.10 5.10 15.48
C ILE A 126 21.74 3.81 14.74
N THR A 127 20.45 3.66 14.42
CA THR A 127 19.96 2.51 13.65
C THR A 127 19.08 2.99 12.51
N SER A 128 19.10 2.29 11.37
CA SER A 128 18.14 2.56 10.28
C SER A 128 16.69 2.47 10.76
N SER A 129 16.39 1.50 11.63
CA SER A 129 15.04 1.32 12.20
C SER A 129 14.65 2.43 13.17
N GLY A 130 15.60 2.97 13.95
CA GLY A 130 15.36 4.11 14.84
C GLY A 130 15.07 5.38 14.05
N LEU A 131 15.91 5.66 13.04
CA LEU A 131 15.71 6.80 12.15
C LEU A 131 14.39 6.70 11.36
N ALA A 132 14.02 5.50 10.89
CA ALA A 132 12.75 5.29 10.23
C ALA A 132 11.55 5.58 11.15
N LYS A 133 11.61 5.16 12.43
CA LYS A 133 10.57 5.50 13.42
C LYS A 133 10.49 7.00 13.71
N GLU A 134 11.61 7.67 13.82
CA GLU A 134 11.63 9.13 13.99
C GLU A 134 11.03 9.83 12.76
N GLN A 135 11.34 9.36 11.55
CA GLN A 135 10.77 9.86 10.33
C GLN A 135 9.25 9.58 10.22
N GLU A 136 8.79 8.38 10.61
CA GLU A 136 7.36 8.07 10.70
C GLU A 136 6.62 9.05 11.64
N SER A 137 7.26 9.46 12.74
CA SER A 137 6.68 10.44 13.68
C SER A 137 6.61 11.86 13.13
N LEU A 138 7.43 12.19 12.14
CA LEU A 138 7.42 13.49 11.45
C LEU A 138 6.40 13.56 10.30
N GLY A 139 5.78 12.40 9.96
CA GLY A 139 4.86 12.29 8.85
C GLY A 139 5.55 12.17 7.48
N THR A 140 4.79 12.38 6.42
CA THR A 140 5.28 12.32 5.05
C THR A 140 4.85 13.54 4.25
N THR A 141 5.64 13.92 3.25
CA THR A 141 5.24 15.00 2.34
C THR A 141 4.17 14.49 1.35
N PRO A 142 3.30 15.38 0.83
CA PRO A 142 2.32 15.04 -0.20
C PRO A 142 2.94 14.31 -1.40
N GLU A 143 4.11 14.74 -1.88
CA GLU A 143 4.81 14.14 -3.01
C GLU A 143 5.29 12.72 -2.70
N ALA A 144 5.85 12.51 -1.51
CA ALA A 144 6.32 11.18 -1.10
C ALA A 144 5.17 10.19 -0.98
N ARG A 145 4.04 10.60 -0.38
CA ARG A 145 2.82 9.79 -0.27
C ARG A 145 2.26 9.45 -1.65
N MET A 146 2.18 10.44 -2.54
CA MET A 146 1.66 10.25 -3.90
C MET A 146 2.46 9.23 -4.68
N LYS A 147 3.79 9.32 -4.65
CA LYS A 147 4.72 8.38 -5.32
C LYS A 147 4.65 6.96 -4.79
N SER A 148 4.32 6.79 -3.51
CA SER A 148 4.41 5.49 -2.86
C SER A 148 3.48 4.45 -3.45
N LEU A 149 2.28 4.82 -3.94
CA LEU A 149 1.34 3.87 -4.55
C LEU A 149 1.91 3.21 -5.82
N ARG A 150 2.46 4.00 -6.75
CA ARG A 150 3.07 3.47 -7.98
C ARG A 150 4.25 2.54 -7.67
N ARG A 151 5.09 2.93 -6.71
CA ARG A 151 6.22 2.10 -6.26
C ARG A 151 5.74 0.77 -5.65
N LEU A 152 4.70 0.80 -4.83
CA LEU A 152 4.09 -0.41 -4.25
C LEU A 152 3.54 -1.35 -5.34
N ILE A 153 2.82 -0.82 -6.32
CA ILE A 153 2.28 -1.60 -7.45
C ILE A 153 3.41 -2.31 -8.22
N THR A 154 4.55 -1.63 -8.40
CA THR A 154 5.71 -2.21 -9.10
C THR A 154 6.46 -3.22 -8.21
N ALA A 155 6.52 -2.98 -6.90
CA ALA A 155 7.35 -3.76 -5.98
C ALA A 155 6.65 -5.01 -5.44
N LYS A 156 5.31 -4.99 -5.34
CA LYS A 156 4.51 -6.08 -4.74
C LYS A 156 3.69 -6.83 -5.79
N PRO A 157 3.47 -8.13 -5.61
CA PRO A 157 2.53 -8.88 -6.44
C PRO A 157 1.10 -8.39 -6.25
N ILE A 158 0.75 -7.93 -5.03
CA ILE A 158 -0.55 -7.35 -4.70
C ILE A 158 -0.40 -6.29 -3.60
N VAL A 159 -1.12 -5.19 -3.74
CA VAL A 159 -1.16 -4.05 -2.80
C VAL A 159 -2.44 -4.12 -1.99
N ARG A 160 -2.32 -4.11 -0.65
CA ARG A 160 -3.43 -4.24 0.31
C ARG A 160 -3.93 -2.87 0.74
N ILE A 161 -5.14 -2.54 0.39
CA ILE A 161 -5.77 -1.25 0.73
C ILE A 161 -6.95 -1.50 1.66
N MET A 162 -6.97 -0.81 2.81
CA MET A 162 -8.06 -0.91 3.79
C MET A 162 -8.87 0.38 3.83
N GLU A 163 -10.17 0.23 4.01
CA GLU A 163 -11.11 1.35 4.15
C GLU A 163 -10.79 2.20 5.39
N SER A 164 -10.79 3.54 5.18
CA SER A 164 -10.67 4.55 6.22
C SER A 164 -11.71 5.64 6.00
N HIS A 165 -12.40 6.05 7.08
CA HIS A 165 -13.43 7.08 7.06
C HIS A 165 -13.23 8.16 8.15
N CYS A 166 -12.16 8.09 8.92
CA CYS A 166 -11.79 9.09 9.93
C CYS A 166 -10.35 8.85 10.41
N GLY A 167 -9.79 9.80 11.16
CA GLY A 167 -8.44 9.69 11.73
C GLY A 167 -8.24 8.45 12.59
N LEU A 168 -9.26 7.99 13.35
CA LEU A 168 -9.15 6.77 14.15
C LEU A 168 -8.94 5.51 13.30
N THR A 169 -9.71 5.35 12.23
CA THR A 169 -9.52 4.22 11.32
C THR A 169 -8.21 4.31 10.57
N GLY A 170 -7.79 5.53 10.20
CA GLY A 170 -6.45 5.80 9.66
C GLY A 170 -5.34 5.34 10.60
N LEU A 171 -5.42 5.70 11.88
CA LEU A 171 -4.45 5.30 12.90
C LEU A 171 -4.37 3.78 13.08
N ILE A 172 -5.51 3.08 13.07
CA ILE A 172 -5.56 1.62 13.14
C ILE A 172 -4.84 1.00 11.95
N ILE A 173 -5.11 1.47 10.73
CA ILE A 173 -4.51 0.94 9.51
C ILE A 173 -3.00 1.21 9.47
N GLU A 174 -2.57 2.39 9.94
CA GLU A 174 -1.15 2.76 10.00
C GLU A 174 -0.34 1.79 10.86
N HIS A 175 -0.89 1.38 12.00
CA HIS A 175 -0.15 0.63 13.01
C HIS A 175 -0.45 -0.88 13.07
N THR A 176 -1.50 -1.36 12.38
CA THR A 176 -1.83 -2.78 12.41
C THR A 176 -0.80 -3.60 11.62
N LYS A 177 -0.11 -4.48 12.35
CA LYS A 177 0.87 -5.43 11.80
C LYS A 177 0.64 -6.80 12.42
N VAL A 178 0.81 -7.84 11.61
CA VAL A 178 0.69 -9.23 12.05
C VAL A 178 1.90 -10.02 11.56
N GLU A 179 2.51 -10.79 12.45
CA GLU A 179 3.57 -11.73 12.10
C GLU A 179 2.94 -13.06 11.66
N VAL A 180 3.26 -13.50 10.45
CA VAL A 180 2.81 -14.79 9.89
C VAL A 180 4.03 -15.56 9.41
N GLY A 181 4.50 -16.50 10.21
CA GLY A 181 5.78 -17.16 9.95
C GLY A 181 6.96 -16.18 10.08
N SER A 182 7.70 -15.99 9.00
CA SER A 182 8.81 -15.02 8.91
C SER A 182 8.40 -13.69 8.28
N GLU A 183 7.15 -13.54 7.84
CA GLU A 183 6.64 -12.34 7.18
C GLU A 183 5.93 -11.42 8.17
N ILE A 184 6.15 -10.11 8.03
CA ILE A 184 5.32 -9.09 8.66
C ILE A 184 4.30 -8.62 7.64
N ARG A 185 3.02 -8.81 7.92
CA ARG A 185 1.91 -8.36 7.08
C ARG A 185 1.29 -7.10 7.65
N GLU A 186 1.11 -6.10 6.79
CA GLU A 186 0.44 -4.84 7.10
C GLU A 186 -0.37 -4.38 5.88
N PHE A 187 -1.27 -3.42 6.09
CA PHE A 187 -1.92 -2.72 4.99
C PHE A 187 -0.94 -1.75 4.34
N ASP A 188 -0.99 -1.67 3.01
CA ASP A 188 -0.08 -0.84 2.22
C ASP A 188 -0.60 0.58 2.02
N GLY A 189 -1.91 0.78 2.14
CA GLY A 189 -2.56 2.06 1.94
C GLY A 189 -4.00 2.08 2.42
N MET A 190 -4.67 3.20 2.18
CA MET A 190 -6.03 3.48 2.63
C MET A 190 -6.97 3.76 1.48
N TRP A 191 -8.23 3.39 1.66
CA TRP A 191 -9.36 3.69 0.80
C TRP A 191 -10.31 4.65 1.50
N ALA A 192 -10.37 5.91 1.05
CA ALA A 192 -11.35 6.90 1.52
C ALA A 192 -12.69 6.64 0.82
N SER A 193 -13.49 5.76 1.42
CA SER A 193 -14.73 5.22 0.83
C SER A 193 -15.91 6.17 0.99
N SER A 194 -16.65 6.43 -0.08
CA SER A 194 -17.87 7.24 -0.04
C SER A 194 -18.99 6.58 0.78
N LEU A 195 -19.10 5.24 0.72
CA LEU A 195 -20.06 4.48 1.50
C LEU A 195 -19.85 4.65 3.00
N THR A 196 -18.62 4.50 3.47
CA THR A 196 -18.34 4.57 4.91
C THR A 196 -18.32 6.00 5.42
N ASP A 197 -17.88 6.97 4.62
CA ASP A 197 -18.02 8.39 4.89
C ASP A 197 -19.49 8.78 5.09
N SER A 198 -20.36 8.40 4.16
CA SER A 198 -21.79 8.71 4.24
C SER A 198 -22.45 8.04 5.44
N THR A 199 -22.20 6.74 5.61
CA THR A 199 -22.82 5.95 6.68
C THR A 199 -22.39 6.44 8.07
N SER A 200 -21.11 6.80 8.26
CA SER A 200 -20.62 7.34 9.55
C SER A 200 -21.31 8.66 9.94
N LYS A 201 -21.87 9.37 8.96
CA LYS A 201 -22.64 10.62 9.12
C LYS A 201 -24.16 10.40 9.14
N GLY A 202 -24.62 9.15 9.15
CA GLY A 202 -26.06 8.81 9.07
C GLY A 202 -26.71 9.22 7.77
N LYS A 203 -25.95 9.29 6.67
CA LYS A 203 -26.46 9.64 5.33
C LYS A 203 -26.36 8.46 4.37
N PRO A 204 -27.27 8.35 3.38
CA PRO A 204 -27.20 7.32 2.36
C PRO A 204 -26.04 7.57 1.39
N ASP A 205 -25.52 6.49 0.78
CA ASP A 205 -24.42 6.51 -0.20
C ASP A 205 -24.94 6.88 -1.61
N ILE A 206 -25.33 8.12 -1.78
CA ILE A 206 -25.91 8.70 -3.01
C ILE A 206 -25.30 10.05 -3.35
N GLU A 207 -24.02 10.27 -3.05
CA GLU A 207 -23.34 11.58 -3.13
C GLU A 207 -24.00 12.65 -2.23
N ALA A 208 -24.67 12.24 -1.14
CA ALA A 208 -25.32 13.15 -0.19
C ALA A 208 -24.34 13.89 0.72
N VAL A 209 -23.10 13.42 0.80
CA VAL A 209 -21.99 14.10 1.49
C VAL A 209 -21.18 14.84 0.45
N ASP A 210 -21.12 16.17 0.57
CA ASP A 210 -20.40 17.03 -0.36
C ASP A 210 -18.87 16.86 -0.27
N LEU A 211 -18.19 17.24 -1.35
CA LEU A 211 -16.74 17.10 -1.46
C LEU A 211 -15.98 17.78 -0.31
N THR A 212 -16.40 18.98 0.11
CA THR A 212 -15.71 19.73 1.16
C THR A 212 -15.74 18.97 2.49
N THR A 213 -16.90 18.42 2.85
CA THR A 213 -17.05 17.57 4.05
C THR A 213 -16.17 16.34 3.97
N ARG A 214 -16.14 15.65 2.82
CA ARG A 214 -15.27 14.47 2.62
C ARG A 214 -13.78 14.81 2.67
N LEU A 215 -13.38 16.00 2.20
CA LEU A 215 -11.99 16.46 2.29
C LEU A 215 -11.56 16.75 3.74
N HIS A 216 -12.48 17.14 4.64
CA HIS A 216 -12.16 17.26 6.07
C HIS A 216 -11.81 15.91 6.69
N ASP A 217 -12.63 14.89 6.49
CA ASP A 217 -12.36 13.55 7.00
C ASP A 217 -11.06 12.94 6.41
N LEU A 218 -10.85 13.23 5.12
CA LEU A 218 -9.60 12.85 4.44
C LEU A 218 -8.39 13.55 5.10
N SER A 219 -8.50 14.83 5.45
CA SER A 219 -7.42 15.57 6.13
C SER A 219 -7.06 14.93 7.46
N ASP A 220 -8.07 14.57 8.28
CA ASP A 220 -7.84 13.87 9.55
C ASP A 220 -7.10 12.53 9.36
N SER A 221 -7.46 11.80 8.31
CA SER A 221 -6.78 10.55 7.96
C SER A 221 -5.35 10.78 7.48
N LEU A 222 -5.11 11.85 6.71
CA LEU A 222 -3.77 12.20 6.22
C LEU A 222 -2.80 12.64 7.32
N GLU A 223 -3.31 13.18 8.42
CA GLU A 223 -2.49 13.59 9.58
C GLU A 223 -1.90 12.38 10.34
N VAL A 224 -2.58 11.24 10.30
CA VAL A 224 -2.19 10.05 11.08
C VAL A 224 -1.52 8.96 10.25
N THR A 225 -1.31 9.18 8.95
CA THR A 225 -0.74 8.16 8.05
C THR A 225 0.39 8.68 7.20
N THR A 226 1.37 7.80 6.98
CA THR A 226 2.43 7.97 5.96
C THR A 226 2.11 7.15 4.69
N LYS A 227 1.07 6.32 4.72
CA LYS A 227 0.69 5.41 3.63
C LYS A 227 -0.04 6.14 2.50
N PRO A 228 -0.02 5.59 1.26
CA PRO A 228 -0.79 6.14 0.15
C PRO A 228 -2.30 6.06 0.43
N VAL A 229 -3.01 7.03 -0.09
CA VAL A 229 -4.48 7.09 0.00
C VAL A 229 -5.08 7.09 -1.40
N ILE A 230 -6.06 6.21 -1.61
CA ILE A 230 -6.91 6.15 -2.79
C ILE A 230 -8.27 6.75 -2.40
N TYR A 231 -8.74 7.72 -3.16
CA TYR A 231 -10.00 8.41 -2.90
C TYR A 231 -11.12 7.87 -3.79
N ASP A 232 -12.26 7.56 -3.18
CA ASP A 232 -13.50 7.21 -3.88
C ASP A 232 -14.13 8.48 -4.44
N GLY A 233 -13.96 8.70 -5.73
CA GLY A 233 -14.47 9.87 -6.44
C GLY A 233 -15.91 9.74 -6.91
N ASP A 234 -16.59 8.65 -6.53
CA ASP A 234 -17.95 8.35 -7.00
C ASP A 234 -18.03 8.39 -8.54
N THR A 235 -18.98 9.12 -9.13
CA THR A 235 -19.08 9.32 -10.59
C THR A 235 -18.06 10.35 -11.12
N GLY A 236 -17.32 11.02 -10.24
CA GLY A 236 -16.48 12.17 -10.59
C GLY A 236 -17.30 13.46 -10.82
N GLY A 237 -18.63 13.40 -10.74
CA GLY A 237 -19.51 14.52 -11.00
C GLY A 237 -19.44 15.02 -12.44
N LYS A 238 -19.68 16.32 -12.65
CA LYS A 238 -19.52 16.96 -13.96
C LYS A 238 -18.03 17.07 -14.32
N THR A 239 -17.71 16.90 -15.59
CA THR A 239 -16.33 16.94 -16.11
C THR A 239 -15.60 18.22 -15.70
N GLU A 240 -16.27 19.36 -15.78
CA GLU A 240 -15.71 20.65 -15.40
C GLU A 240 -15.38 20.75 -13.91
N HIS A 241 -16.13 20.08 -13.05
CA HIS A 241 -15.88 20.02 -11.61
C HIS A 241 -14.78 18.99 -11.27
N PHE A 242 -14.73 17.88 -11.99
CA PHE A 242 -13.73 16.83 -11.81
C PHE A 242 -12.30 17.36 -11.96
N VAL A 243 -12.07 18.28 -12.90
CA VAL A 243 -10.80 19.00 -13.06
C VAL A 243 -10.32 19.64 -11.75
N PHE A 244 -11.21 20.27 -10.99
CA PHE A 244 -10.87 20.90 -9.70
C PHE A 244 -10.69 19.86 -8.60
N THR A 245 -11.48 18.79 -8.62
CA THR A 245 -11.32 17.65 -7.70
C THR A 245 -9.92 17.03 -7.84
N VAL A 246 -9.48 16.74 -9.06
CA VAL A 246 -8.13 16.22 -9.35
C VAL A 246 -7.05 17.13 -8.76
N ARG A 247 -7.10 18.44 -9.07
CA ARG A 247 -6.12 19.41 -8.56
C ARG A 247 -6.10 19.49 -7.03
N THR A 248 -7.26 19.38 -6.40
CA THR A 248 -7.36 19.43 -4.94
C THR A 248 -6.78 18.18 -4.29
N LEU A 249 -7.14 17.00 -4.80
CA LEU A 249 -6.62 15.71 -4.29
C LEU A 249 -5.10 15.60 -4.47
N GLU A 250 -4.59 16.02 -5.62
CA GLU A 250 -3.16 16.04 -5.91
C GLU A 250 -2.41 16.97 -4.95
N ARG A 251 -2.92 18.17 -4.70
CA ARG A 251 -2.33 19.12 -3.73
C ARG A 251 -2.31 18.56 -2.31
N LEU A 252 -3.29 17.76 -1.91
CA LEU A 252 -3.34 17.10 -0.61
C LEU A 252 -2.41 15.89 -0.51
N GLY A 253 -1.84 15.43 -1.64
CA GLY A 253 -0.96 14.25 -1.68
C GLY A 253 -1.72 12.92 -1.68
N VAL A 254 -2.97 12.92 -2.15
CA VAL A 254 -3.72 11.70 -2.45
C VAL A 254 -3.03 11.00 -3.61
N SER A 255 -2.89 9.67 -3.54
CA SER A 255 -2.13 8.91 -4.53
C SER A 255 -2.96 8.55 -5.76
N ALA A 256 -4.26 8.35 -5.59
CA ALA A 256 -5.16 8.03 -6.69
C ALA A 256 -6.59 8.47 -6.40
N VAL A 257 -7.36 8.72 -7.46
CA VAL A 257 -8.81 8.80 -7.43
C VAL A 257 -9.40 7.68 -8.29
N ILE A 258 -10.43 7.02 -7.78
CA ILE A 258 -11.24 6.07 -8.56
C ILE A 258 -12.56 6.74 -8.89
N ILE A 259 -12.95 6.74 -10.17
CA ILE A 259 -14.24 7.23 -10.64
C ILE A 259 -14.97 6.14 -11.41
N GLU A 260 -16.29 6.02 -11.19
CA GLU A 260 -17.12 5.02 -11.84
C GLU A 260 -17.82 5.57 -13.09
N ASP A 261 -17.97 4.72 -14.12
CA ASP A 261 -18.57 5.07 -15.40
C ASP A 261 -20.10 5.07 -15.35
N LYS A 262 -20.67 5.72 -14.31
CA LYS A 262 -22.12 5.91 -14.14
C LYS A 262 -22.51 7.39 -14.27
N VAL A 263 -23.77 7.60 -14.62
CA VAL A 263 -24.41 8.92 -14.71
C VAL A 263 -25.75 8.92 -13.98
N GLY A 264 -26.22 10.10 -13.65
CA GLY A 264 -27.48 10.30 -12.92
C GLY A 264 -27.27 10.23 -11.41
N LEU A 265 -28.31 9.91 -10.66
CA LEU A 265 -28.23 9.74 -9.22
C LEU A 265 -27.43 8.47 -8.91
N LYS A 266 -26.36 8.64 -8.14
CA LYS A 266 -25.55 7.52 -7.67
C LYS A 266 -26.40 6.51 -6.89
N GLN A 267 -26.22 5.24 -7.21
CA GLN A 267 -26.74 4.11 -6.46
C GLN A 267 -25.57 3.20 -6.09
N ASN A 268 -25.57 2.66 -4.88
CA ASN A 268 -24.51 1.75 -4.49
C ASN A 268 -24.50 0.52 -5.41
N SER A 269 -23.33 0.17 -5.91
CA SER A 269 -23.15 -0.91 -6.90
C SER A 269 -23.56 -2.28 -6.39
N LEU A 270 -23.53 -2.52 -5.08
CA LEU A 270 -23.97 -3.79 -4.48
C LEU A 270 -25.47 -4.05 -4.63
N PHE A 271 -26.29 -3.03 -4.93
CA PHE A 271 -27.67 -3.25 -5.35
C PHE A 271 -27.75 -3.90 -6.75
N GLY A 272 -26.71 -3.76 -7.56
CA GLY A 272 -26.67 -4.34 -8.91
C GLY A 272 -27.88 -3.90 -9.72
N THR A 273 -28.55 -4.87 -10.36
CA THR A 273 -29.77 -4.65 -11.17
C THR A 273 -31.06 -4.42 -10.35
N ASP A 274 -30.98 -4.52 -9.01
CA ASP A 274 -32.13 -4.23 -8.13
C ASP A 274 -32.37 -2.71 -8.01
N ALA A 275 -31.40 -1.88 -8.42
CA ALA A 275 -31.54 -0.44 -8.57
C ALA A 275 -31.22 -0.02 -10.00
N VAL A 276 -31.79 1.12 -10.44
CA VAL A 276 -31.48 1.65 -11.77
C VAL A 276 -30.04 2.17 -11.78
N GLN A 277 -29.19 1.48 -12.53
CA GLN A 277 -27.77 1.83 -12.73
C GLN A 277 -27.59 2.31 -14.18
N THR A 278 -27.43 3.60 -14.40
CA THR A 278 -27.19 4.13 -15.75
C THR A 278 -25.72 4.33 -15.98
N GLN A 279 -25.17 3.55 -16.90
CA GLN A 279 -23.77 3.64 -17.30
C GLN A 279 -23.59 4.73 -18.35
N ASP A 280 -22.52 5.53 -18.24
CA ASP A 280 -22.16 6.57 -19.21
C ASP A 280 -21.81 5.96 -20.56
N THR A 281 -21.82 6.78 -21.60
CA THR A 281 -21.22 6.40 -22.88
C THR A 281 -19.71 6.26 -22.74
N ILE A 282 -19.08 5.42 -23.55
CA ILE A 282 -17.63 5.25 -23.58
C ILE A 282 -16.97 6.60 -23.84
N ASP A 283 -17.44 7.36 -24.83
CA ASP A 283 -16.88 8.66 -25.22
C ASP A 283 -17.03 9.72 -24.12
N GLY A 284 -18.19 9.73 -23.44
CA GLY A 284 -18.46 10.66 -22.33
C GLY A 284 -17.47 10.43 -21.19
N PHE A 285 -17.34 9.19 -20.75
CA PHE A 285 -16.42 8.85 -19.67
C PHE A 285 -14.95 9.01 -20.07
N CYS A 286 -14.55 8.63 -21.30
CA CYS A 286 -13.23 8.93 -21.84
C CYS A 286 -12.90 10.42 -21.84
N SER A 287 -13.88 11.27 -22.16
CA SER A 287 -13.69 12.73 -22.13
C SER A 287 -13.45 13.24 -20.71
N LYS A 288 -14.15 12.68 -19.70
CA LYS A 288 -13.91 12.99 -18.29
C LYS A 288 -12.51 12.55 -17.84
N ILE A 289 -12.06 11.33 -18.23
CA ILE A 289 -10.71 10.86 -17.94
C ILE A 289 -9.67 11.81 -18.55
N ARG A 290 -9.79 12.15 -19.84
CA ARG A 290 -8.84 13.07 -20.50
C ARG A 290 -8.78 14.44 -19.81
N ALA A 291 -9.92 15.00 -19.46
CA ALA A 291 -9.98 16.28 -18.74
C ALA A 291 -9.29 16.20 -17.36
N GLY A 292 -9.49 15.09 -16.63
CA GLY A 292 -8.78 14.84 -15.38
C GLY A 292 -7.26 14.70 -15.59
N LYS A 293 -6.84 13.99 -16.63
CA LYS A 293 -5.41 13.82 -16.96
C LYS A 293 -4.74 15.13 -17.37
N GLU A 294 -5.41 15.98 -18.13
CA GLU A 294 -4.95 17.33 -18.48
C GLU A 294 -4.86 18.26 -17.28
N ALA A 295 -5.69 18.03 -16.25
CA ALA A 295 -5.67 18.80 -15.02
C ALA A 295 -4.52 18.45 -14.07
N GLN A 296 -3.94 17.25 -14.19
CA GLN A 296 -2.84 16.78 -13.36
C GLN A 296 -1.59 17.65 -13.53
N ILE A 297 -0.87 17.87 -12.43
CA ILE A 297 0.42 18.56 -12.39
C ILE A 297 1.57 17.55 -12.37
N THR A 298 1.41 16.45 -11.62
CA THR A 298 2.44 15.41 -11.47
C THR A 298 2.06 14.13 -12.22
N ARG A 299 3.03 13.29 -12.51
CA ARG A 299 2.80 11.95 -13.08
C ARG A 299 2.51 10.89 -12.02
N ASP A 300 2.68 11.23 -10.76
CA ASP A 300 2.58 10.28 -9.64
C ASP A 300 1.13 10.04 -9.22
N PHE A 301 0.27 11.06 -9.30
CA PHE A 301 -1.17 10.91 -9.07
C PHE A 301 -1.81 10.00 -10.12
N MET A 302 -2.77 9.17 -9.72
CA MET A 302 -3.41 8.21 -10.60
C MET A 302 -4.91 8.49 -10.73
N ILE A 303 -5.44 8.38 -11.95
CA ILE A 303 -6.87 8.32 -12.22
C ILE A 303 -7.20 6.89 -12.62
N ILE A 304 -7.98 6.21 -11.80
CA ILE A 304 -8.38 4.82 -12.00
C ILE A 304 -9.85 4.80 -12.44
N ALA A 305 -10.11 4.16 -13.57
CA ALA A 305 -11.44 4.02 -14.13
C ALA A 305 -12.14 2.78 -13.59
N ARG A 306 -13.28 2.96 -12.91
CA ARG A 306 -14.11 1.87 -12.42
C ARG A 306 -15.18 1.53 -13.45
N VAL A 307 -15.13 0.28 -13.92
CA VAL A 307 -16.04 -0.26 -14.92
C VAL A 307 -17.20 -0.97 -14.24
N GLU A 308 -18.40 -0.47 -14.43
CA GLU A 308 -19.63 -0.95 -13.81
C GLU A 308 -20.47 -1.87 -14.71
N SER A 309 -19.93 -2.32 -15.83
CA SER A 309 -20.64 -3.18 -16.79
C SER A 309 -21.22 -4.44 -16.15
N LEU A 310 -20.45 -5.17 -15.36
CA LEU A 310 -20.91 -6.40 -14.70
C LEU A 310 -21.97 -6.13 -13.63
N ILE A 311 -21.90 -4.99 -12.95
CA ILE A 311 -22.91 -4.51 -12.01
C ILE A 311 -24.23 -4.20 -12.74
N ALA A 312 -24.13 -3.59 -13.91
CA ALA A 312 -25.29 -3.29 -14.77
C ALA A 312 -25.85 -4.52 -15.51
N GLY A 313 -25.30 -5.72 -15.24
CA GLY A 313 -25.73 -6.97 -15.87
C GLY A 313 -25.28 -7.13 -17.33
N LYS A 314 -24.29 -6.36 -17.76
CA LYS A 314 -23.69 -6.47 -19.09
C LYS A 314 -22.63 -7.57 -19.14
N PRO A 315 -22.32 -8.11 -20.32
CA PRO A 315 -21.31 -9.15 -20.46
C PRO A 315 -19.87 -8.65 -20.27
N VAL A 316 -18.93 -9.56 -20.07
CA VAL A 316 -17.49 -9.27 -19.93
C VAL A 316 -16.93 -8.54 -21.13
N GLU A 317 -17.49 -8.75 -22.33
CA GLU A 317 -17.12 -8.08 -23.58
C GLU A 317 -17.30 -6.55 -23.47
N ASP A 318 -18.44 -6.08 -22.93
CA ASP A 318 -18.69 -4.65 -22.72
C ASP A 318 -17.69 -4.08 -21.72
N ALA A 319 -17.40 -4.81 -20.63
CA ALA A 319 -16.42 -4.40 -19.66
C ALA A 319 -15.01 -4.27 -20.27
N LEU A 320 -14.61 -5.19 -21.14
CA LEU A 320 -13.31 -5.17 -21.82
C LEU A 320 -13.21 -4.01 -22.81
N GLU A 321 -14.25 -3.79 -23.63
CA GLU A 321 -14.29 -2.68 -24.58
C GLU A 321 -14.09 -1.34 -23.84
N ARG A 322 -14.83 -1.13 -22.75
CA ARG A 322 -14.72 0.06 -21.90
C ARG A 322 -13.35 0.20 -21.29
N ALA A 323 -12.83 -0.85 -20.66
CA ALA A 323 -11.52 -0.82 -20.01
C ALA A 323 -10.40 -0.41 -20.98
N ILE A 324 -10.39 -1.00 -22.19
CA ILE A 324 -9.41 -0.66 -23.22
C ILE A 324 -9.56 0.80 -23.66
N ALA A 325 -10.80 1.28 -23.88
CA ALA A 325 -11.03 2.66 -24.24
C ALA A 325 -10.60 3.64 -23.14
N TYR A 326 -10.82 3.30 -21.87
CA TYR A 326 -10.45 4.13 -20.74
C TYR A 326 -8.93 4.22 -20.56
N VAL A 327 -8.22 3.10 -20.75
CA VAL A 327 -6.73 3.11 -20.78
C VAL A 327 -6.23 3.97 -21.94
N ALA A 328 -6.80 3.84 -23.12
CA ALA A 328 -6.44 4.68 -24.28
C ALA A 328 -6.77 6.17 -24.04
N ALA A 329 -7.75 6.49 -23.20
CA ALA A 329 -8.06 7.85 -22.76
C ALA A 329 -7.10 8.39 -21.69
N GLY A 330 -6.22 7.55 -21.13
CA GLY A 330 -5.20 7.92 -20.16
C GLY A 330 -5.48 7.47 -18.71
N ALA A 331 -6.43 6.57 -18.48
CA ALA A 331 -6.61 5.99 -17.15
C ALA A 331 -5.33 5.25 -16.72
N ASP A 332 -4.91 5.46 -15.47
CA ASP A 332 -3.69 4.86 -14.89
C ASP A 332 -3.95 3.47 -14.28
N GLY A 333 -5.19 3.04 -14.24
CA GLY A 333 -5.62 1.73 -13.73
C GLY A 333 -7.08 1.48 -14.03
N ILE A 334 -7.48 0.21 -13.96
CA ILE A 334 -8.85 -0.25 -14.15
C ILE A 334 -9.34 -0.92 -12.88
N MET A 335 -10.48 -0.49 -12.36
CA MET A 335 -11.19 -1.21 -11.32
C MET A 335 -12.37 -1.95 -11.94
N ILE A 336 -12.37 -3.27 -11.81
CA ILE A 336 -13.50 -4.10 -12.23
C ILE A 336 -14.34 -4.48 -11.00
N HIS A 337 -15.64 -4.35 -11.11
CA HIS A 337 -16.56 -4.59 -10.02
C HIS A 337 -17.66 -5.58 -10.42
N SER A 338 -17.98 -6.53 -9.55
CA SER A 338 -19.04 -7.51 -9.75
C SER A 338 -19.75 -7.83 -8.43
N LYS A 339 -21.02 -8.21 -8.55
CA LYS A 339 -21.83 -8.74 -7.43
C LYS A 339 -21.84 -10.28 -7.37
N ASN A 340 -21.26 -10.97 -8.35
CA ASN A 340 -21.24 -12.41 -8.41
C ASN A 340 -20.35 -13.00 -7.33
N LYS A 341 -20.89 -13.97 -6.58
CA LYS A 341 -20.16 -14.58 -5.45
C LYS A 341 -19.08 -15.55 -5.87
N ASP A 342 -19.17 -16.11 -7.08
CA ASP A 342 -18.21 -17.06 -7.61
C ASP A 342 -16.93 -16.38 -8.17
N GLY A 343 -16.98 -15.07 -8.45
CA GLY A 343 -15.85 -14.28 -8.95
C GLY A 343 -15.38 -14.67 -10.36
N MET A 344 -16.10 -15.56 -11.06
CA MET A 344 -15.65 -16.08 -12.36
C MET A 344 -15.68 -15.04 -13.47
N ASP A 345 -16.61 -14.10 -13.43
CA ASP A 345 -16.65 -12.96 -14.33
C ASP A 345 -15.45 -12.01 -14.16
N ILE A 346 -15.01 -11.77 -12.91
CA ILE A 346 -13.78 -11.02 -12.61
C ILE A 346 -12.56 -11.77 -13.14
N LYS A 347 -12.45 -13.07 -12.87
CA LYS A 347 -11.34 -13.90 -13.35
C LYS A 347 -11.25 -13.88 -14.89
N GLU A 348 -12.37 -14.05 -15.56
CA GLU A 348 -12.42 -14.04 -17.03
C GLU A 348 -12.10 -12.64 -17.59
N PHE A 349 -12.61 -11.58 -16.97
CA PHE A 349 -12.23 -10.21 -17.34
C PHE A 349 -10.71 -10.02 -17.23
N CYS A 350 -10.12 -10.36 -16.08
CA CYS A 350 -8.68 -10.19 -15.84
C CYS A 350 -7.84 -10.96 -16.85
N ARG A 351 -8.17 -12.23 -17.11
CA ARG A 351 -7.48 -13.07 -18.12
C ARG A 351 -7.48 -12.41 -19.49
N ARG A 352 -8.65 -11.99 -19.98
CA ARG A 352 -8.80 -11.40 -21.32
C ARG A 352 -8.23 -9.98 -21.41
N PHE A 353 -8.27 -9.23 -20.31
CA PHE A 353 -7.66 -7.90 -20.27
C PHE A 353 -6.14 -8.02 -20.33
N ARG A 354 -5.52 -8.95 -19.59
CA ARG A 354 -4.07 -9.20 -19.61
C ARG A 354 -3.53 -9.67 -20.96
N GLU A 355 -4.34 -10.31 -21.79
CA GLU A 355 -3.98 -10.63 -23.17
C GLU A 355 -3.81 -9.39 -24.06
N LYS A 356 -4.40 -8.26 -23.69
CA LYS A 356 -4.37 -7.00 -24.45
C LYS A 356 -3.50 -5.93 -23.79
N ASP A 357 -3.42 -5.95 -22.47
CA ASP A 357 -2.68 -5.00 -21.65
C ASP A 357 -2.14 -5.71 -20.40
N ASP A 358 -0.82 -5.89 -20.37
CA ASP A 358 -0.10 -6.55 -19.28
C ASP A 358 0.47 -5.54 -18.24
N HIS A 359 0.32 -4.24 -18.48
CA HIS A 359 0.94 -3.17 -17.70
C HIS A 359 -0.03 -2.43 -16.78
N THR A 360 -1.23 -2.12 -17.28
CA THR A 360 -2.20 -1.30 -16.52
C THR A 360 -2.65 -2.02 -15.25
N PRO A 361 -2.52 -1.42 -14.06
CA PRO A 361 -2.95 -2.03 -12.82
C PRO A 361 -4.45 -2.33 -12.80
N ILE A 362 -4.81 -3.54 -12.31
CA ILE A 362 -6.19 -3.92 -12.05
C ILE A 362 -6.46 -3.83 -10.55
N VAL A 363 -7.57 -3.19 -10.20
CA VAL A 363 -8.08 -3.05 -8.84
C VAL A 363 -9.32 -3.92 -8.67
N ALA A 364 -9.38 -4.66 -7.56
CA ALA A 364 -10.54 -5.47 -7.20
C ALA A 364 -11.03 -5.16 -5.77
N VAL A 365 -12.34 -5.33 -5.57
CA VAL A 365 -13.01 -5.17 -4.27
C VAL A 365 -13.76 -6.47 -3.97
N PRO A 366 -13.15 -7.46 -3.31
CA PRO A 366 -13.71 -8.80 -3.15
C PRO A 366 -14.77 -8.88 -2.04
N THR A 367 -15.70 -7.93 -1.97
CA THR A 367 -16.76 -7.92 -0.95
C THR A 367 -17.75 -9.08 -1.13
N THR A 368 -18.09 -9.41 -2.37
CA THR A 368 -19.05 -10.47 -2.71
C THR A 368 -18.40 -11.82 -2.96
N TYR A 369 -17.13 -11.85 -3.41
CA TYR A 369 -16.32 -13.04 -3.65
C TYR A 369 -15.16 -13.14 -2.65
N ALA A 370 -15.48 -12.93 -1.38
CA ALA A 370 -14.52 -12.81 -0.28
C ALA A 370 -13.78 -14.13 0.08
N GLN A 371 -14.12 -15.24 -0.55
CA GLN A 371 -13.46 -16.52 -0.34
C GLN A 371 -12.06 -16.62 -0.97
N PHE A 372 -11.74 -15.77 -1.95
CA PHE A 372 -10.45 -15.80 -2.62
C PHE A 372 -9.38 -15.06 -1.84
N THR A 373 -8.22 -15.69 -1.72
CA THR A 373 -7.04 -15.13 -1.09
C THR A 373 -6.35 -14.10 -1.98
N GLU A 374 -5.52 -13.25 -1.39
CA GLU A 374 -4.70 -12.29 -2.15
C GLU A 374 -3.78 -12.97 -3.17
N ALA A 375 -3.27 -14.16 -2.85
CA ALA A 375 -2.43 -14.93 -3.77
C ALA A 375 -3.22 -15.36 -5.02
N GLU A 376 -4.44 -15.89 -4.84
CA GLU A 376 -5.32 -16.26 -5.96
C GLU A 376 -5.72 -15.04 -6.79
N LEU A 377 -6.02 -13.91 -6.15
CA LEU A 377 -6.33 -12.65 -6.86
C LEU A 377 -5.12 -12.12 -7.65
N ALA A 378 -3.93 -12.23 -7.10
CA ALA A 378 -2.69 -11.88 -7.81
C ALA A 378 -2.42 -12.79 -9.01
N GLU A 379 -2.72 -14.11 -8.91
CA GLU A 379 -2.64 -15.04 -10.05
C GLU A 379 -3.62 -14.69 -11.18
N TRP A 380 -4.76 -14.05 -10.86
CA TRP A 380 -5.66 -13.53 -11.88
C TRP A 380 -5.13 -12.26 -12.56
N GLY A 381 -4.03 -11.70 -12.07
CA GLY A 381 -3.43 -10.48 -12.57
C GLY A 381 -3.94 -9.20 -11.89
N ILE A 382 -4.60 -9.31 -10.73
CA ILE A 382 -5.00 -8.16 -9.91
C ILE A 382 -3.78 -7.63 -9.16
N ASN A 383 -3.60 -6.32 -9.16
CA ASN A 383 -2.47 -5.63 -8.53
C ASN A 383 -2.84 -4.95 -7.20
N ILE A 384 -4.10 -4.55 -7.05
CA ILE A 384 -4.59 -3.86 -5.87
C ILE A 384 -5.86 -4.52 -5.37
N VAL A 385 -5.89 -4.90 -4.09
CA VAL A 385 -7.11 -5.36 -3.41
C VAL A 385 -7.57 -4.31 -2.41
N ILE A 386 -8.86 -3.95 -2.46
CA ILE A 386 -9.48 -3.00 -1.54
C ILE A 386 -10.47 -3.71 -0.62
N TYR A 387 -10.22 -3.67 0.68
CA TYR A 387 -11.14 -4.09 1.73
C TYR A 387 -12.04 -2.91 2.11
N ALA A 388 -13.12 -2.73 1.36
CA ALA A 388 -13.81 -1.45 1.15
C ALA A 388 -14.67 -0.94 2.30
N ASN A 389 -15.03 -1.77 3.30
CA ASN A 389 -16.02 -1.37 4.33
C ASN A 389 -15.92 -2.13 5.65
N HIS A 390 -14.84 -2.86 5.88
CA HIS A 390 -14.72 -3.80 7.01
C HIS A 390 -14.59 -3.09 8.35
N MET A 391 -13.94 -1.93 8.42
CA MET A 391 -13.75 -1.18 9.66
C MET A 391 -15.10 -0.69 10.20
N LEU A 392 -15.90 -0.03 9.37
CA LEU A 392 -17.22 0.45 9.79
C LEU A 392 -18.19 -0.70 10.09
N ARG A 393 -18.21 -1.75 9.25
CA ARG A 393 -19.08 -2.90 9.44
C ARG A 393 -18.76 -3.69 10.70
N SER A 394 -17.51 -3.72 11.14
CA SER A 394 -17.12 -4.34 12.42
C SER A 394 -17.44 -3.44 13.61
N ALA A 395 -17.30 -2.14 13.49
CA ALA A 395 -17.54 -1.18 14.55
C ALA A 395 -19.02 -1.07 14.92
N TYR A 396 -19.92 -1.01 13.94
CA TYR A 396 -21.35 -0.82 14.19
C TYR A 396 -21.96 -1.86 15.12
N PRO A 397 -21.87 -3.19 14.87
CA PRO A 397 -22.46 -4.19 15.76
C PRO A 397 -21.80 -4.22 17.15
N ALA A 398 -20.52 -3.88 17.27
CA ALA A 398 -19.85 -3.78 18.58
C ALA A 398 -20.40 -2.61 19.40
N MET A 399 -20.57 -1.44 18.77
CA MET A 399 -21.18 -0.26 19.41
C MET A 399 -22.63 -0.52 19.83
N VAL A 400 -23.43 -1.19 18.98
CA VAL A 400 -24.81 -1.57 19.32
C VAL A 400 -24.84 -2.45 20.55
N LYS A 401 -24.03 -3.52 20.62
CA LYS A 401 -23.96 -4.41 21.80
C LYS A 401 -23.61 -3.66 23.07
N CYS A 402 -22.66 -2.73 23.01
CA CYS A 402 -22.30 -1.90 24.14
C CYS A 402 -23.49 -1.04 24.62
N ALA A 403 -24.21 -0.39 23.68
CA ALA A 403 -25.39 0.40 24.00
C ALA A 403 -26.53 -0.43 24.60
N GLU A 404 -26.84 -1.60 24.00
CA GLU A 404 -27.84 -2.54 24.52
C GLU A 404 -27.50 -2.98 25.94
N ARG A 405 -26.24 -3.32 26.21
CA ARG A 405 -25.79 -3.76 27.55
C ARG A 405 -25.98 -2.70 28.63
N ILE A 406 -25.71 -1.43 28.34
CA ILE A 406 -25.98 -0.32 29.25
C ILE A 406 -27.48 -0.19 29.53
N LEU A 407 -28.34 -0.32 28.52
CA LEU A 407 -29.78 -0.26 28.69
C LEU A 407 -30.32 -1.43 29.53
N GLU A 408 -29.82 -2.64 29.30
CA GLU A 408 -30.20 -3.85 30.05
C GLU A 408 -29.84 -3.74 31.54
N THR A 409 -28.63 -3.25 31.83
CA THR A 409 -28.10 -3.21 33.20
C THR A 409 -28.37 -1.88 33.92
N THR A 410 -28.85 -0.86 33.20
CA THR A 410 -29.05 0.52 33.68
C THR A 410 -27.82 1.16 34.31
N ARG A 411 -26.63 0.66 34.00
CA ARG A 411 -25.32 1.15 34.44
C ARG A 411 -24.24 0.75 33.41
N CYS A 412 -23.07 1.35 33.53
CA CYS A 412 -22.00 1.15 32.52
C CYS A 412 -20.98 0.05 32.90
N LEU A 413 -21.05 -0.57 34.08
CA LEU A 413 -20.00 -1.48 34.55
C LEU A 413 -19.80 -2.66 33.59
N GLU A 414 -20.86 -3.40 33.31
CA GLU A 414 -20.81 -4.60 32.48
C GLU A 414 -20.42 -4.27 31.02
N ALA A 415 -20.96 -3.19 30.49
CA ALA A 415 -20.59 -2.73 29.18
C ALA A 415 -19.11 -2.32 29.07
N SER A 416 -18.59 -1.69 30.15
CA SER A 416 -17.17 -1.31 30.22
C SER A 416 -16.25 -2.53 30.25
N ASP A 417 -16.63 -3.55 31.00
CA ASP A 417 -15.82 -4.77 31.18
C ASP A 417 -15.88 -5.70 29.98
N GLU A 418 -17.04 -5.78 29.28
CA GLU A 418 -17.26 -6.71 28.18
C GLU A 418 -16.85 -6.14 26.81
N TYR A 419 -17.02 -4.82 26.58
CA TYR A 419 -16.92 -4.23 25.25
C TYR A 419 -15.96 -3.05 25.12
N CYS A 420 -15.58 -2.38 26.21
CA CYS A 420 -14.80 -1.17 26.11
C CYS A 420 -13.32 -1.40 26.37
N MET A 421 -12.47 -0.69 25.64
CA MET A 421 -11.06 -0.65 26.00
C MET A 421 -10.88 0.12 27.33
N PRO A 422 -9.88 -0.25 28.16
CA PRO A 422 -9.59 0.48 29.39
C PRO A 422 -9.32 1.97 29.16
N ILE A 423 -9.83 2.84 30.06
CA ILE A 423 -9.64 4.31 29.97
C ILE A 423 -8.18 4.71 29.83
N LYS A 424 -7.25 4.02 30.50
CA LYS A 424 -5.81 4.30 30.35
C LYS A 424 -5.30 4.04 28.92
N GLN A 425 -5.87 3.06 28.22
CA GLN A 425 -5.45 2.77 26.85
C GLN A 425 -5.94 3.85 25.90
N ILE A 426 -7.20 4.28 25.98
CA ILE A 426 -7.72 5.33 25.09
C ILE A 426 -7.01 6.67 25.32
N LEU A 427 -6.69 7.01 26.58
CA LEU A 427 -5.96 8.24 26.90
C LEU A 427 -4.52 8.25 26.37
N ASN A 428 -3.95 7.09 26.10
CA ASN A 428 -2.60 6.92 25.57
C ASN A 428 -2.58 6.49 24.09
N LEU A 429 -3.76 6.36 23.47
CA LEU A 429 -3.88 5.90 22.08
C LEU A 429 -3.24 6.88 21.08
N ILE A 430 -3.43 8.18 21.32
CA ILE A 430 -2.91 9.23 20.46
C ILE A 430 -1.59 9.75 21.05
N PRO A 431 -0.48 9.69 20.29
CA PRO A 431 0.80 10.26 20.72
C PRO A 431 0.67 11.75 21.09
N GLY A 432 1.36 12.19 22.12
CA GLY A 432 1.32 13.58 22.59
C GLY A 432 0.31 13.87 23.70
N THR A 433 -0.58 12.94 24.04
CA THR A 433 -1.52 13.09 25.18
C THR A 433 -0.83 12.92 26.54
N GLN A 434 0.36 12.30 26.57
CA GLN A 434 1.12 12.13 27.82
C GLN A 434 1.75 13.46 28.25
N LYS A 435 1.49 13.87 29.47
CA LYS A 435 2.30 14.90 30.13
C LYS A 435 3.74 14.38 30.22
N LYS A 436 4.66 15.13 29.61
CA LYS A 436 6.12 14.92 29.78
C LYS A 436 6.50 15.04 31.25
#